data_01db4d6fdc642087d4c7ca9709eeeed8
#
_entry.id   01db4d6fdc642087d4c7ca9709eeeed8
#
_cell.length_a   1.000
_cell.length_b   1.000
_cell.length_c   1.000
_cell.angle_alpha   90.00
_cell.angle_beta   90.00
_cell.angle_gamma   90.00
#
_symmetry.space_group_name_H-M   'P 1'
#
loop_
_entity.id
_entity.type
_entity.pdbx_description
1 polymer ?
#
loop_
_entity_poly.entity_id
_entity_poly.type
_entity_poly.pdbx_seq_one_letter_code
_entity_poly.pdbx_strand_id
1 'polypeptide(L)'
;AMLLALCMVFALCACGQTAAPAADPAPAQADPTPAAEPAAEPVNITLWTYPIGGWGNADTVDALIASFEAANPGITVTVEYLDYTNGDDQVNTALEGGSAPDLIMEGPERLVANWGAKGYMVDLADMWDDTDKSEVNPACVSACFTADGACYEYPLVMTAHCMAINYDAFVAAGADQYIDTETHTWTTENFIKAVDALYAYYKEPVGDVYCSGQGGDQGTRALVNNLYGGMFTNAEHTAYTADSPENIKALELLQSMDGIYFNAAENGGEEITAFRQGILKMAFCWNIAQQLNADNNDAELTNDGEKIVFMSFPSETGESKLQGGIWGFGVFDNGDAAKIDAAKTFIKYFADGEGTIDAVKA
;
A
#
# COMPACT_ATOMS: atom_id res chain seq x y z
N ALA A 1 -23.09 52.20 -13.72
CA ALA A 1 -23.28 53.46 -14.46
C ALA A 1 -21.99 53.86 -15.19
N MET A 2 -22.12 53.98 -16.51
CA MET A 2 -21.37 54.85 -17.42
C MET A 2 -19.84 54.59 -17.56
N LEU A 3 -19.23 54.69 -18.71
CA LEU A 3 -19.52 54.88 -20.18
C LEU A 3 -18.19 54.55 -20.92
N LEU A 4 -18.19 53.76 -21.89
CA LEU A 4 -17.92 53.89 -23.33
C LEU A 4 -17.07 55.12 -23.76
N ALA A 5 -15.97 54.84 -24.54
CA ALA A 5 -15.50 55.63 -25.70
C ALA A 5 -14.37 54.88 -26.39
N LEU A 6 -14.58 54.29 -27.42
CA LEU A 6 -14.44 54.35 -28.90
C LEU A 6 -13.60 55.51 -29.43
N CYS A 7 -12.48 55.20 -30.11
CA CYS A 7 -11.91 56.05 -31.14
C CYS A 7 -11.26 55.22 -32.24
N MET A 8 -11.98 55.08 -33.39
CA MET A 8 -11.43 54.83 -34.71
C MET A 8 -10.87 56.13 -35.28
N VAL A 9 -9.73 56.07 -35.93
CA VAL A 9 -9.33 57.08 -36.93
C VAL A 9 -8.82 56.37 -38.18
N PHE A 10 -9.59 56.49 -39.21
CA PHE A 10 -9.22 56.24 -40.63
C PHE A 10 -8.39 57.43 -41.12
N ALA A 11 -7.34 57.15 -41.91
CA ALA A 11 -6.82 58.11 -42.92
C ALA A 11 -6.40 57.38 -44.16
N LEU A 12 -7.18 57.60 -45.21
CA LEU A 12 -6.88 57.37 -46.62
C LEU A 12 -6.14 58.61 -47.15
N CYS A 13 -5.23 58.37 -48.11
CA CYS A 13 -4.92 59.13 -49.34
C CYS A 13 -3.53 58.79 -49.81
N ALA A 14 -3.16 58.57 -50.97
CA ALA A 14 -3.60 58.62 -52.36
C ALA A 14 -2.34 58.61 -53.23
N CYS A 15 -2.37 57.83 -54.29
CA CYS A 15 -1.68 57.81 -55.55
C CYS A 15 -0.43 58.67 -55.82
N GLY A 16 0.63 58.04 -56.39
CA GLY A 16 1.68 58.61 -57.19
C GLY A 16 2.46 57.51 -57.91
N GLN A 17 2.12 57.26 -59.17
CA GLN A 17 2.85 56.34 -60.07
C GLN A 17 4.14 57.00 -60.54
N THR A 18 5.28 56.26 -60.50
CA THR A 18 6.38 56.39 -61.46
C THR A 18 7.09 55.04 -61.57
N ALA A 19 7.58 54.76 -62.78
CA ALA A 19 7.94 53.50 -63.35
C ALA A 19 9.15 52.76 -62.71
N ALA A 20 9.15 51.45 -62.92
CA ALA A 20 10.14 50.46 -62.47
C ALA A 20 11.52 50.58 -63.12
N PRO A 21 12.52 50.00 -62.50
CA PRO A 21 13.38 49.03 -63.12
C PRO A 21 13.48 47.68 -62.35
N ALA A 22 14.03 46.74 -63.10
CA ALA A 22 14.04 45.29 -63.00
C ALA A 22 14.29 44.67 -61.65
N ALA A 23 13.65 43.50 -61.47
CA ALA A 23 13.66 42.62 -60.28
C ALA A 23 15.01 41.90 -60.11
N ASP A 24 15.49 41.93 -58.85
CA ASP A 24 16.35 40.91 -58.25
C ASP A 24 15.48 39.85 -57.53
N PRO A 25 15.91 38.57 -57.50
CA PRO A 25 15.09 37.49 -56.90
C PRO A 25 14.95 37.65 -55.37
N ALA A 26 13.73 37.56 -54.91
CA ALA A 26 13.36 37.57 -53.51
C ALA A 26 14.02 36.46 -52.71
N PRO A 27 14.49 36.68 -51.46
CA PRO A 27 14.89 35.62 -50.57
C PRO A 27 13.66 34.79 -50.20
N ALA A 28 13.83 33.46 -50.18
CA ALA A 28 12.81 32.50 -49.77
C ALA A 28 12.23 32.89 -48.37
N GLN A 29 10.92 33.00 -48.30
CA GLN A 29 10.22 33.11 -47.03
C GLN A 29 10.53 31.85 -46.23
N ALA A 30 11.15 32.01 -45.04
CA ALA A 30 11.24 30.97 -44.04
C ALA A 30 9.81 30.66 -43.55
N ASP A 31 9.45 29.38 -43.58
CA ASP A 31 8.21 28.91 -42.94
C ASP A 31 8.14 29.42 -41.52
N PRO A 32 6.97 29.85 -41.06
CA PRO A 32 6.81 30.26 -39.63
C PRO A 32 7.10 29.04 -38.77
N THR A 33 8.12 29.15 -37.95
CA THR A 33 8.34 28.21 -36.80
C THR A 33 7.03 28.09 -36.05
N PRO A 34 6.53 26.89 -35.78
CA PRO A 34 5.36 26.72 -34.93
C PRO A 34 5.57 27.47 -33.64
N ALA A 35 4.61 28.30 -33.22
CA ALA A 35 4.63 28.94 -31.92
C ALA A 35 4.72 27.83 -30.90
N ALA A 36 5.68 27.90 -29.97
CA ALA A 36 5.75 27.02 -28.82
C ALA A 36 4.40 27.07 -28.11
N GLU A 37 3.79 25.94 -27.86
CA GLU A 37 2.62 25.86 -26.98
C GLU A 37 2.96 26.55 -25.65
N PRO A 38 2.03 27.35 -25.08
CA PRO A 38 2.28 27.95 -23.79
C PRO A 38 2.61 26.84 -22.78
N ALA A 39 3.71 26.97 -22.09
CA ALA A 39 4.09 26.06 -21.02
C ALA A 39 2.90 25.97 -20.04
N ALA A 40 2.47 24.75 -19.74
CA ALA A 40 1.41 24.52 -18.74
C ALA A 40 1.80 25.21 -17.44
N GLU A 41 0.82 25.80 -16.74
CA GLU A 41 1.08 26.40 -15.42
C GLU A 41 1.57 25.31 -14.45
N PRO A 42 2.56 25.61 -13.59
CA PRO A 42 3.05 24.63 -12.61
C PRO A 42 1.92 24.17 -11.68
N VAL A 43 1.82 22.86 -11.45
CA VAL A 43 0.82 22.24 -10.57
C VAL A 43 1.54 21.70 -9.33
N ASN A 44 1.05 22.06 -8.16
CA ASN A 44 1.48 21.42 -6.90
C ASN A 44 0.40 20.45 -6.45
N ILE A 45 0.79 19.20 -6.18
CA ILE A 45 -0.06 18.16 -5.60
C ILE A 45 0.45 17.80 -4.20
N THR A 46 -0.47 17.35 -3.35
CA THR A 46 -0.16 16.89 -2.00
C THR A 46 -0.30 15.37 -1.90
N LEU A 47 0.72 14.70 -1.38
CA LEU A 47 0.72 13.28 -1.08
C LEU A 47 0.69 13.07 0.43
N TRP A 48 -0.31 12.36 0.94
CA TRP A 48 -0.27 11.83 2.30
C TRP A 48 0.08 10.34 2.26
N THR A 49 0.99 9.91 3.12
CA THR A 49 1.47 8.53 3.12
C THR A 49 1.52 7.95 4.52
N TYR A 50 1.04 6.71 4.66
CA TYR A 50 1.24 5.91 5.86
C TYR A 50 2.64 5.27 5.87
N PRO A 51 3.13 4.76 7.01
CA PRO A 51 4.46 4.15 7.11
C PRO A 51 4.49 2.75 6.48
N ILE A 52 4.38 2.71 5.16
CA ILE A 52 4.41 1.49 4.34
C ILE A 52 5.83 1.34 3.80
N GLY A 53 6.63 0.46 4.42
CA GLY A 53 8.04 0.34 4.07
C GLY A 53 8.77 1.68 4.17
N GLY A 54 9.62 1.99 3.21
CA GLY A 54 10.32 3.26 3.13
C GLY A 54 9.46 4.47 2.73
N TRP A 55 8.21 4.25 2.31
CA TRP A 55 7.25 5.34 2.06
C TRP A 55 6.86 6.10 3.35
N GLY A 56 7.16 5.55 4.53
CA GLY A 56 7.08 6.26 5.80
C GLY A 56 8.37 6.99 6.21
N ASN A 57 9.43 6.92 5.40
CA ASN A 57 10.73 7.53 5.71
C ASN A 57 10.98 8.75 4.81
N ALA A 58 11.20 9.92 5.43
CA ALA A 58 11.34 11.18 4.70
C ALA A 58 12.50 11.17 3.71
N ASP A 59 13.67 10.66 4.09
CA ASP A 59 14.84 10.66 3.21
C ASP A 59 14.60 9.79 1.96
N THR A 60 13.91 8.67 2.11
CA THR A 60 13.52 7.78 1.00
C THR A 60 12.50 8.46 0.08
N VAL A 61 11.45 9.02 0.67
CA VAL A 61 10.37 9.66 -0.09
C VAL A 61 10.88 10.92 -0.79
N ASP A 62 11.71 11.73 -0.15
CA ASP A 62 12.31 12.92 -0.78
C ASP A 62 13.13 12.55 -2.03
N ALA A 63 13.87 11.43 -1.99
CA ALA A 63 14.61 10.95 -3.15
C ALA A 63 13.67 10.50 -4.30
N LEU A 64 12.56 9.80 -3.98
CA LEU A 64 11.55 9.40 -4.95
C LEU A 64 10.88 10.62 -5.58
N ILE A 65 10.44 11.58 -4.76
CA ILE A 65 9.81 12.82 -5.25
C ILE A 65 10.76 13.61 -6.15
N ALA A 66 12.03 13.77 -5.76
CA ALA A 66 13.01 14.45 -6.59
C ALA A 66 13.19 13.79 -7.98
N SER A 67 13.13 12.44 -8.04
CA SER A 67 13.19 11.73 -9.32
C SER A 67 11.95 11.97 -10.19
N PHE A 68 10.77 11.98 -9.57
CA PHE A 68 9.52 12.29 -10.25
C PHE A 68 9.48 13.71 -10.80
N GLU A 69 9.83 14.70 -9.99
CA GLU A 69 9.83 16.12 -10.38
C GLU A 69 10.83 16.41 -11.49
N ALA A 70 11.99 15.72 -11.47
CA ALA A 70 12.98 15.83 -12.54
C ALA A 70 12.45 15.27 -13.88
N ALA A 71 11.67 14.19 -13.83
CA ALA A 71 11.06 13.58 -15.01
C ALA A 71 9.81 14.32 -15.50
N ASN A 72 9.13 15.06 -14.62
CA ASN A 72 7.86 15.76 -14.90
C ASN A 72 7.95 17.26 -14.57
N PRO A 73 8.73 18.04 -15.37
CA PRO A 73 8.90 19.46 -15.11
C PRO A 73 7.55 20.20 -15.14
N GLY A 74 7.22 20.88 -14.06
CA GLY A 74 5.96 21.61 -13.89
C GLY A 74 5.00 20.95 -12.91
N ILE A 75 5.30 19.74 -12.41
CA ILE A 75 4.57 19.14 -11.29
C ILE A 75 5.50 19.12 -10.08
N THR A 76 5.02 19.59 -8.93
CA THR A 76 5.70 19.50 -7.64
C THR A 76 4.85 18.76 -6.64
N VAL A 77 5.47 18.09 -5.66
CA VAL A 77 4.77 17.26 -4.68
C VAL A 77 5.14 17.70 -3.27
N THR A 78 4.14 17.98 -2.47
CA THR A 78 4.29 18.21 -1.03
C THR A 78 3.85 16.97 -0.27
N VAL A 79 4.68 16.43 0.63
CA VAL A 79 4.41 15.19 1.34
C VAL A 79 4.05 15.45 2.79
N GLU A 80 3.07 14.72 3.31
CA GLU A 80 2.71 14.66 4.72
C GLU A 80 2.66 13.20 5.17
N TYR A 81 3.22 12.94 6.36
CA TYR A 81 3.34 11.59 6.91
C TYR A 81 2.27 11.34 7.95
N LEU A 82 1.53 10.24 7.76
CA LEU A 82 0.50 9.76 8.67
C LEU A 82 1.05 8.67 9.58
N ASP A 83 0.35 8.40 10.68
CA ASP A 83 0.55 7.22 11.51
C ASP A 83 -0.74 6.41 11.63
N TYR A 84 -0.63 5.13 11.98
CA TYR A 84 -1.80 4.25 12.08
C TYR A 84 -2.67 4.49 13.33
N THR A 85 -2.23 5.34 14.26
CA THR A 85 -3.01 5.66 15.47
C THR A 85 -4.02 6.75 15.20
N ASN A 86 -3.62 7.81 14.47
CA ASN A 86 -4.41 9.02 14.29
C ASN A 86 -4.68 9.36 12.81
N GLY A 87 -4.02 8.68 11.87
CA GLY A 87 -4.06 9.06 10.45
C GLY A 87 -5.47 9.00 9.87
N ASP A 88 -6.26 8.00 10.21
CA ASP A 88 -7.65 7.91 9.71
C ASP A 88 -8.51 9.08 10.18
N ASP A 89 -8.37 9.50 11.44
CA ASP A 89 -9.08 10.67 11.98
C ASP A 89 -8.61 11.97 11.32
N GLN A 90 -7.31 12.06 11.02
CA GLN A 90 -6.74 13.20 10.30
C GLN A 90 -7.29 13.30 8.89
N VAL A 91 -7.32 12.20 8.12
CA VAL A 91 -7.89 12.16 6.78
C VAL A 91 -9.38 12.48 6.80
N ASN A 92 -10.15 11.86 7.71
CA ASN A 92 -11.59 12.12 7.81
C ASN A 92 -11.89 13.58 8.16
N THR A 93 -11.11 14.18 9.06
CA THR A 93 -11.22 15.61 9.41
C THR A 93 -10.92 16.51 8.20
N ALA A 94 -9.89 16.18 7.42
CA ALA A 94 -9.54 16.92 6.22
C ALA A 94 -10.63 16.82 5.14
N LEU A 95 -11.23 15.64 4.97
CA LEU A 95 -12.36 15.42 4.06
C LEU A 95 -13.59 16.26 4.45
N GLU A 96 -13.94 16.27 5.74
CA GLU A 96 -15.05 17.07 6.26
C GLU A 96 -14.76 18.58 6.14
N GLY A 97 -13.49 18.97 6.28
CA GLY A 97 -13.03 20.36 6.15
C GLY A 97 -12.81 20.84 4.72
N GLY A 98 -12.91 19.97 3.72
CA GLY A 98 -12.61 20.30 2.31
C GLY A 98 -11.13 20.61 2.06
N SER A 99 -10.23 19.98 2.81
CA SER A 99 -8.77 20.13 2.74
C SER A 99 -8.06 18.78 2.60
N ALA A 100 -8.73 17.79 2.02
CA ALA A 100 -8.14 16.48 1.73
C ALA A 100 -6.90 16.63 0.82
N PRO A 101 -5.89 15.73 0.94
CA PRO A 101 -4.77 15.71 0.02
C PRO A 101 -5.24 15.38 -1.41
N ASP A 102 -4.37 15.62 -2.39
CA ASP A 102 -4.66 15.21 -3.77
C ASP A 102 -4.43 13.69 -3.95
N LEU A 103 -3.37 13.16 -3.31
CA LEU A 103 -2.98 11.75 -3.34
C LEU A 103 -2.85 11.19 -1.94
N ILE A 104 -3.16 9.92 -1.80
CA ILE A 104 -2.85 9.15 -0.60
C ILE A 104 -2.29 7.78 -0.97
N MET A 105 -1.29 7.30 -0.22
CA MET A 105 -0.78 5.94 -0.31
C MET A 105 -1.33 5.13 0.85
N GLU A 106 -2.12 4.10 0.54
CA GLU A 106 -2.73 3.18 1.49
C GLU A 106 -3.32 1.94 0.78
N GLY A 107 -4.06 1.12 1.50
CA GLY A 107 -4.64 -0.12 1.02
C GLY A 107 -6.14 -0.04 0.71
N PRO A 108 -6.68 -1.08 0.06
CA PRO A 108 -8.05 -1.09 -0.46
C PRO A 108 -9.13 -1.02 0.63
N GLU A 109 -8.83 -1.41 1.86
CA GLU A 109 -9.76 -1.28 2.98
C GLU A 109 -10.12 0.19 3.28
N ARG A 110 -9.19 1.12 3.03
CA ARG A 110 -9.41 2.56 3.17
C ARG A 110 -9.78 3.20 1.85
N LEU A 111 -9.02 2.92 0.80
CA LEU A 111 -9.20 3.57 -0.50
C LEU A 111 -10.49 3.12 -1.19
N VAL A 112 -10.76 1.82 -1.24
CA VAL A 112 -11.90 1.27 -1.96
C VAL A 112 -13.12 1.12 -1.06
N ALA A 113 -12.97 0.38 0.05
CA ALA A 113 -14.09 0.00 0.90
C ALA A 113 -14.59 1.13 1.83
N ASN A 114 -13.79 2.17 2.08
CA ASN A 114 -14.18 3.29 2.94
C ASN A 114 -14.33 4.59 2.13
N TRP A 115 -13.25 5.24 1.73
CA TRP A 115 -13.33 6.58 1.12
C TRP A 115 -13.90 6.55 -0.30
N GLY A 116 -13.56 5.55 -1.10
CA GLY A 116 -14.17 5.32 -2.43
C GLY A 116 -15.67 5.03 -2.33
N ALA A 117 -16.06 4.10 -1.46
CA ALA A 117 -17.47 3.76 -1.22
C ALA A 117 -18.31 4.96 -0.73
N LYS A 118 -17.68 5.94 -0.07
CA LYS A 118 -18.31 7.18 0.38
C LYS A 118 -18.34 8.28 -0.69
N GLY A 119 -17.71 8.06 -1.85
CA GLY A 119 -17.71 9.01 -2.97
C GLY A 119 -16.69 10.15 -2.83
N TYR A 120 -15.63 9.98 -2.04
CA TYR A 120 -14.58 10.97 -1.90
C TYR A 120 -13.43 10.82 -2.91
N MET A 121 -13.36 9.68 -3.61
CA MET A 121 -12.24 9.32 -4.46
C MET A 121 -12.58 9.46 -5.95
N VAL A 122 -11.57 9.76 -6.74
CA VAL A 122 -11.62 9.74 -8.21
C VAL A 122 -11.63 8.29 -8.69
N ASP A 123 -12.50 7.98 -9.64
CA ASP A 123 -12.46 6.69 -10.34
C ASP A 123 -11.24 6.63 -11.26
N LEU A 124 -10.36 5.67 -11.02
CA LEU A 124 -9.11 5.44 -11.76
C LEU A 124 -9.25 4.32 -12.82
N ALA A 125 -10.46 3.83 -13.09
CA ALA A 125 -10.67 2.73 -14.03
C ALA A 125 -10.19 3.06 -15.45
N ASP A 126 -10.13 4.34 -15.82
CA ASP A 126 -9.60 4.85 -17.10
C ASP A 126 -8.06 4.74 -17.22
N MET A 127 -7.36 4.49 -16.12
CA MET A 127 -5.91 4.26 -16.12
C MET A 127 -5.52 2.82 -16.46
N TRP A 128 -6.48 1.91 -16.52
CA TRP A 128 -6.27 0.48 -16.73
C TRP A 128 -6.68 0.08 -18.15
N ASP A 129 -5.83 -0.65 -18.84
CA ASP A 129 -6.18 -1.37 -20.06
C ASP A 129 -6.30 -2.90 -19.81
N ASP A 130 -6.61 -3.66 -20.86
CA ASP A 130 -6.73 -5.12 -20.76
C ASP A 130 -5.38 -5.80 -20.48
N THR A 131 -4.27 -5.17 -20.89
CA THR A 131 -2.91 -5.66 -20.64
C THR A 131 -2.58 -5.50 -19.16
N ASP A 132 -2.77 -4.30 -18.61
CA ASP A 132 -2.57 -4.02 -17.18
C ASP A 132 -3.29 -5.03 -16.29
N LYS A 133 -4.60 -5.26 -16.57
CA LYS A 133 -5.42 -6.21 -15.83
C LYS A 133 -4.95 -7.67 -15.94
N SER A 134 -4.31 -8.03 -17.05
CA SER A 134 -3.81 -9.39 -17.26
C SER A 134 -2.44 -9.66 -16.63
N GLU A 135 -1.65 -8.61 -16.42
CA GLU A 135 -0.30 -8.68 -15.86
C GLU A 135 -0.28 -8.52 -14.35
N VAL A 136 -1.24 -7.80 -13.78
CA VAL A 136 -1.37 -7.62 -12.33
C VAL A 136 -2.01 -8.86 -11.69
N ASN A 137 -1.55 -9.22 -10.49
CA ASN A 137 -2.11 -10.33 -9.73
C ASN A 137 -3.65 -10.19 -9.59
N PRO A 138 -4.43 -11.21 -9.95
CA PRO A 138 -5.90 -11.13 -9.91
C PRO A 138 -6.49 -10.74 -8.55
N ALA A 139 -5.81 -11.07 -7.45
CA ALA A 139 -6.23 -10.66 -6.10
C ALA A 139 -6.10 -9.14 -5.92
N CYS A 140 -5.03 -8.52 -6.45
CA CYS A 140 -4.86 -7.06 -6.44
C CYS A 140 -5.93 -6.39 -7.29
N VAL A 141 -6.17 -6.87 -8.52
CA VAL A 141 -7.23 -6.34 -9.38
C VAL A 141 -8.58 -6.40 -8.66
N SER A 142 -8.91 -7.56 -8.07
CA SER A 142 -10.18 -7.74 -7.36
C SER A 142 -10.33 -6.82 -6.14
N ALA A 143 -9.24 -6.47 -5.46
CA ALA A 143 -9.28 -5.60 -4.29
C ALA A 143 -9.37 -4.11 -4.65
N CYS A 144 -8.79 -3.70 -5.79
CA CYS A 144 -8.77 -2.31 -6.23
C CYS A 144 -10.06 -1.85 -6.91
N PHE A 145 -10.87 -2.81 -7.40
CA PHE A 145 -12.12 -2.53 -8.10
C PHE A 145 -13.33 -2.85 -7.23
N THR A 146 -14.34 -2.00 -7.32
CA THR A 146 -15.68 -2.26 -6.77
C THR A 146 -16.48 -3.22 -7.67
N ALA A 147 -17.56 -3.77 -7.15
CA ALA A 147 -18.42 -4.70 -7.91
C ALA A 147 -19.08 -4.08 -9.16
N ASP A 148 -19.25 -2.76 -9.18
CA ASP A 148 -19.78 -2.00 -10.32
C ASP A 148 -18.70 -1.50 -11.27
N GLY A 149 -17.43 -1.82 -11.01
CA GLY A 149 -16.31 -1.61 -11.91
C GLY A 149 -15.56 -0.29 -11.72
N ALA A 150 -15.86 0.50 -10.70
CA ALA A 150 -15.06 1.66 -10.34
C ALA A 150 -13.75 1.22 -9.68
N CYS A 151 -12.67 1.94 -9.90
CA CYS A 151 -11.35 1.68 -9.35
C CYS A 151 -10.90 2.85 -8.47
N TYR A 152 -10.63 2.61 -7.19
CA TYR A 152 -10.22 3.68 -6.27
C TYR A 152 -8.80 3.51 -5.74
N GLU A 153 -8.11 2.47 -6.18
CA GLU A 153 -6.70 2.24 -5.86
C GLU A 153 -5.95 1.76 -7.11
N TYR A 154 -4.79 2.37 -7.38
CA TYR A 154 -3.84 1.83 -8.34
C TYR A 154 -2.72 1.15 -7.54
N PRO A 155 -2.60 -0.20 -7.56
CA PRO A 155 -1.69 -0.92 -6.69
C PRO A 155 -0.23 -0.71 -7.08
N LEU A 156 0.63 -0.61 -6.06
CA LEU A 156 2.08 -0.54 -6.21
C LEU A 156 2.74 -1.83 -5.75
N VAL A 157 2.41 -2.29 -4.54
CA VAL A 157 3.02 -3.45 -3.92
C VAL A 157 1.99 -4.35 -3.26
N MET A 158 2.32 -5.64 -3.19
CA MET A 158 1.56 -6.62 -2.42
C MET A 158 2.52 -7.39 -1.51
N THR A 159 2.16 -7.57 -0.25
CA THR A 159 2.86 -8.47 0.67
C THR A 159 1.90 -9.46 1.28
N ALA A 160 2.43 -10.62 1.69
CA ALA A 160 1.67 -11.61 2.44
C ALA A 160 2.20 -11.67 3.87
N HIS A 161 1.28 -11.66 4.84
CA HIS A 161 1.62 -11.99 6.21
C HIS A 161 1.85 -13.48 6.36
N CYS A 162 2.83 -13.83 7.15
CA CYS A 162 3.18 -15.20 7.54
C CYS A 162 3.50 -15.23 9.03
N MET A 163 3.87 -16.39 9.52
CA MET A 163 4.43 -16.55 10.85
C MET A 163 5.96 -16.54 10.79
N ALA A 164 6.61 -16.22 11.90
CA ALA A 164 8.00 -16.55 12.13
C ALA A 164 8.12 -17.53 13.31
N ILE A 165 9.11 -18.40 13.25
CA ILE A 165 9.49 -19.30 14.34
C ILE A 165 10.97 -19.16 14.67
N ASN A 166 11.30 -19.30 15.95
CA ASN A 166 12.66 -19.51 16.40
C ASN A 166 13.01 -20.99 16.17
N TYR A 167 13.70 -21.27 15.07
CA TYR A 167 13.98 -22.63 14.64
C TYR A 167 14.86 -23.38 15.64
N ASP A 168 15.86 -22.72 16.22
CA ASP A 168 16.72 -23.34 17.21
C ASP A 168 15.96 -23.71 18.49
N ALA A 169 14.98 -22.90 18.87
CA ALA A 169 14.05 -23.24 19.96
C ALA A 169 13.17 -24.45 19.63
N PHE A 170 12.70 -24.54 18.40
CA PHE A 170 11.94 -25.71 17.93
C PHE A 170 12.78 -26.98 17.98
N VAL A 171 14.02 -26.93 17.50
CA VAL A 171 14.96 -28.08 17.57
C VAL A 171 15.24 -28.45 19.03
N ALA A 172 15.52 -27.49 19.91
CA ALA A 172 15.79 -27.76 21.32
C ALA A 172 14.61 -28.45 22.04
N ALA A 173 13.37 -28.12 21.67
CA ALA A 173 12.16 -28.72 22.22
C ALA A 173 11.72 -30.01 21.47
N GLY A 174 12.39 -30.39 20.35
CA GLY A 174 11.97 -31.48 19.48
C GLY A 174 10.68 -31.19 18.70
N ALA A 175 10.34 -29.92 18.55
CA ALA A 175 9.16 -29.47 17.83
C ALA A 175 9.36 -29.35 16.31
N ASP A 176 10.62 -29.35 15.85
CA ASP A 176 11.02 -29.27 14.44
C ASP A 176 10.45 -30.43 13.58
N GLN A 177 10.17 -31.56 14.17
CA GLN A 177 9.51 -32.71 13.49
C GLN A 177 8.06 -32.44 13.06
N TYR A 178 7.45 -31.37 13.54
CA TYR A 178 6.05 -31.02 13.25
C TYR A 178 5.90 -29.95 12.18
N ILE A 179 7.00 -29.47 11.62
CA ILE A 179 7.03 -28.45 10.56
C ILE A 179 7.72 -28.99 9.32
N ASP A 180 7.35 -28.47 8.17
CA ASP A 180 8.08 -28.67 6.92
C ASP A 180 8.78 -27.34 6.53
N THR A 181 10.09 -27.31 6.67
CA THR A 181 10.91 -26.13 6.34
C THR A 181 11.26 -26.02 4.87
N GLU A 182 10.94 -27.02 4.04
CA GLU A 182 11.12 -26.94 2.58
C GLU A 182 9.93 -26.25 1.93
N THR A 183 8.72 -26.59 2.39
CA THR A 183 7.47 -26.00 1.92
C THR A 183 7.00 -24.83 2.79
N HIS A 184 7.62 -24.63 3.95
CA HIS A 184 7.21 -23.65 4.99
C HIS A 184 5.76 -23.84 5.44
N THR A 185 5.32 -25.09 5.55
CA THR A 185 3.91 -25.44 5.89
C THR A 185 3.81 -26.35 7.10
N TRP A 186 2.66 -26.34 7.73
CA TRP A 186 2.25 -27.27 8.79
C TRP A 186 0.74 -27.37 8.90
N THR A 187 0.27 -28.47 9.49
CA THR A 187 -1.15 -28.63 9.76
C THR A 187 -1.53 -28.05 11.12
N THR A 188 -2.83 -27.78 11.33
CA THR A 188 -3.37 -27.43 12.65
C THR A 188 -3.01 -28.46 13.72
N GLU A 189 -3.05 -29.77 13.39
CA GLU A 189 -2.64 -30.85 14.31
C GLU A 189 -1.16 -30.75 14.69
N ASN A 190 -0.31 -30.45 13.72
CA ASN A 190 1.13 -30.29 13.95
C ASN A 190 1.46 -29.02 14.71
N PHE A 191 0.72 -27.91 14.47
CA PHE A 191 0.83 -26.69 15.26
C PHE A 191 0.56 -26.96 16.75
N ILE A 192 -0.53 -27.68 17.06
CA ILE A 192 -0.85 -28.07 18.44
C ILE A 192 0.30 -28.84 19.09
N LYS A 193 0.80 -29.87 18.40
CA LYS A 193 1.92 -30.70 18.89
C LYS A 193 3.19 -29.88 19.09
N ALA A 194 3.49 -28.95 18.20
CA ALA A 194 4.66 -28.08 18.29
C ALA A 194 4.56 -27.15 19.51
N VAL A 195 3.40 -26.50 19.71
CA VAL A 195 3.16 -25.64 20.88
C VAL A 195 3.25 -26.43 22.18
N ASP A 196 2.65 -27.64 22.24
CA ASP A 196 2.72 -28.50 23.42
C ASP A 196 4.18 -28.92 23.73
N ALA A 197 4.98 -29.27 22.71
CA ALA A 197 6.40 -29.62 22.89
C ALA A 197 7.22 -28.43 23.39
N LEU A 198 7.01 -27.26 22.80
CA LEU A 198 7.67 -26.02 23.20
C LEU A 198 7.30 -25.64 24.65
N TYR A 199 6.01 -25.65 24.99
CA TYR A 199 5.57 -25.38 26.35
C TYR A 199 6.10 -26.43 27.36
N ALA A 200 6.11 -27.71 26.99
CA ALA A 200 6.69 -28.73 27.83
C ALA A 200 8.18 -28.52 28.12
N TYR A 201 8.91 -27.92 27.20
CA TYR A 201 10.33 -27.62 27.34
C TYR A 201 10.59 -26.30 28.11
N TYR A 202 9.97 -25.20 27.66
CA TYR A 202 10.24 -23.84 28.19
C TYR A 202 9.45 -23.53 29.47
N LYS A 203 8.29 -24.16 29.71
CA LYS A 203 7.40 -23.94 30.86
C LYS A 203 6.82 -22.52 30.96
N GLU A 204 6.75 -21.84 29.83
CA GLU A 204 6.18 -20.50 29.66
C GLU A 204 5.46 -20.42 28.31
N PRO A 205 4.54 -19.46 28.10
CA PRO A 205 3.93 -19.26 26.79
C PRO A 205 4.98 -18.99 25.70
N VAL A 206 4.72 -19.51 24.51
CA VAL A 206 5.65 -19.47 23.37
C VAL A 206 5.13 -18.66 22.20
N GLY A 207 3.89 -18.23 22.25
CA GLY A 207 3.23 -17.34 21.30
C GLY A 207 2.09 -16.56 21.95
N ASP A 208 1.83 -15.35 21.46
CA ASP A 208 0.82 -14.45 21.97
C ASP A 208 -0.32 -14.23 20.95
N VAL A 209 -1.57 -14.35 21.41
CA VAL A 209 -2.75 -13.87 20.70
C VAL A 209 -2.98 -12.42 21.15
N TYR A 210 -2.65 -11.49 20.29
CA TYR A 210 -2.71 -10.05 20.55
C TYR A 210 -3.85 -9.39 19.77
N CYS A 211 -4.39 -8.27 20.25
CA CYS A 211 -5.48 -7.57 19.59
C CYS A 211 -5.54 -6.06 19.90
N SER A 212 -4.45 -5.47 20.37
CA SER A 212 -4.42 -4.03 20.64
C SER A 212 -4.19 -3.23 19.37
N GLY A 213 -4.88 -2.10 19.27
CA GLY A 213 -4.74 -1.13 18.19
C GLY A 213 -5.55 -1.48 16.93
N GLN A 214 -5.84 -0.46 16.15
CA GLN A 214 -6.54 -0.60 14.89
C GLN A 214 -5.59 -1.20 13.84
N GLY A 215 -5.95 -2.36 13.29
CA GLY A 215 -5.08 -3.09 12.35
C GLY A 215 -3.89 -3.79 13.01
N GLY A 216 -3.71 -3.69 14.34
CA GLY A 216 -2.62 -4.33 15.06
C GLY A 216 -2.75 -5.84 15.25
N ASP A 217 -3.90 -6.41 14.91
CA ASP A 217 -4.28 -7.81 15.14
C ASP A 217 -4.18 -8.70 13.89
N GLN A 218 -3.50 -8.26 12.84
CA GLN A 218 -3.46 -8.95 11.54
C GLN A 218 -2.97 -10.40 11.64
N GLY A 219 -1.90 -10.66 12.40
CA GLY A 219 -1.38 -12.00 12.60
C GLY A 219 -2.35 -12.88 13.37
N THR A 220 -2.98 -12.38 14.41
CA THR A 220 -4.02 -13.09 15.17
C THR A 220 -5.21 -13.46 14.28
N ARG A 221 -5.70 -12.53 13.47
CA ARG A 221 -6.81 -12.79 12.52
C ARG A 221 -6.43 -13.86 11.50
N ALA A 222 -5.23 -13.80 10.95
CA ALA A 222 -4.73 -14.79 10.00
C ALA A 222 -4.61 -16.19 10.64
N LEU A 223 -4.10 -16.27 11.87
CA LEU A 223 -4.04 -17.54 12.61
C LEU A 223 -5.44 -18.12 12.85
N VAL A 224 -6.37 -17.32 13.39
CA VAL A 224 -7.74 -17.76 13.69
C VAL A 224 -8.44 -18.27 12.44
N ASN A 225 -8.38 -17.52 11.33
CA ASN A 225 -9.03 -17.92 10.08
C ASN A 225 -8.46 -19.23 9.51
N ASN A 226 -7.14 -19.41 9.59
CA ASN A 226 -6.49 -20.56 8.96
C ASN A 226 -6.68 -21.86 9.75
N LEU A 227 -6.66 -21.83 11.08
CA LEU A 227 -6.73 -23.03 11.92
C LEU A 227 -7.85 -23.98 11.54
N TYR A 228 -9.04 -23.48 11.20
CA TYR A 228 -10.19 -24.26 10.79
C TYR A 228 -10.94 -23.71 9.57
N GLY A 229 -10.31 -22.85 8.80
CA GLY A 229 -10.84 -22.35 7.54
C GLY A 229 -11.95 -21.29 7.69
N GLY A 230 -12.02 -20.61 8.84
CA GLY A 230 -12.95 -19.50 9.06
C GLY A 230 -12.66 -18.29 8.18
N MET A 231 -13.62 -17.38 8.12
CA MET A 231 -13.51 -16.11 7.40
C MET A 231 -14.19 -15.02 8.23
N PHE A 232 -13.79 -13.77 8.06
CA PHE A 232 -14.42 -12.62 8.72
C PHE A 232 -15.59 -12.03 7.92
N THR A 233 -15.68 -12.36 6.63
CA THR A 233 -16.80 -11.99 5.77
C THR A 233 -17.30 -13.21 5.01
N ASN A 234 -18.57 -13.17 4.54
CA ASN A 234 -19.06 -14.12 3.56
C ASN A 234 -18.34 -13.94 2.20
N ALA A 235 -18.51 -14.91 1.29
CA ALA A 235 -17.84 -14.90 -0.02
C ALA A 235 -18.20 -13.67 -0.89
N GLU A 236 -19.39 -13.12 -0.71
CA GLU A 236 -19.89 -11.94 -1.41
C GLU A 236 -19.48 -10.62 -0.76
N HIS A 237 -18.74 -10.64 0.36
CA HIS A 237 -18.33 -9.48 1.16
C HIS A 237 -19.47 -8.55 1.59
N THR A 238 -20.67 -9.11 1.79
CA THR A 238 -21.89 -8.37 2.16
C THR A 238 -22.28 -8.50 3.63
N ALA A 239 -21.63 -9.43 4.36
CA ALA A 239 -21.92 -9.67 5.77
C ALA A 239 -20.64 -10.12 6.52
N TYR A 240 -20.54 -9.69 7.77
CA TYR A 240 -19.50 -10.18 8.67
C TYR A 240 -19.84 -11.59 9.18
N THR A 241 -18.83 -12.46 9.24
CA THR A 241 -18.89 -13.84 9.73
C THR A 241 -17.81 -14.12 10.78
N ALA A 242 -17.38 -13.07 11.49
CA ALA A 242 -16.33 -13.17 12.52
C ALA A 242 -16.68 -14.16 13.64
N ASP A 243 -17.97 -14.35 13.92
CA ASP A 243 -18.55 -15.30 14.88
C ASP A 243 -18.89 -16.66 14.27
N SER A 244 -18.29 -17.02 13.13
CA SER A 244 -18.49 -18.33 12.53
C SER A 244 -18.04 -19.45 13.47
N PRO A 245 -18.65 -20.67 13.36
CA PRO A 245 -18.24 -21.81 14.18
C PRO A 245 -16.76 -22.15 14.07
N GLU A 246 -16.16 -21.95 12.90
CA GLU A 246 -14.75 -22.19 12.61
C GLU A 246 -13.84 -21.22 13.38
N ASN A 247 -14.18 -19.92 13.38
CA ASN A 247 -13.44 -18.90 14.11
C ASN A 247 -13.58 -19.10 15.63
N ILE A 248 -14.79 -19.42 16.10
CA ILE A 248 -15.04 -19.73 17.54
C ILE A 248 -14.20 -20.94 17.95
N LYS A 249 -14.23 -22.02 17.16
CA LYS A 249 -13.43 -23.24 17.41
C LYS A 249 -11.93 -22.93 17.46
N ALA A 250 -11.43 -22.03 16.59
CA ALA A 250 -10.03 -21.63 16.60
C ALA A 250 -9.67 -20.86 17.88
N LEU A 251 -10.49 -19.92 18.29
CA LEU A 251 -10.29 -19.16 19.53
C LEU A 251 -10.37 -20.06 20.77
N GLU A 252 -11.32 -21.00 20.83
CA GLU A 252 -11.44 -21.99 21.92
C GLU A 252 -10.21 -22.89 21.99
N LEU A 253 -9.68 -23.33 20.83
CA LEU A 253 -8.43 -24.08 20.77
C LEU A 253 -7.29 -23.25 21.38
N LEU A 254 -7.03 -22.07 20.84
CA LEU A 254 -5.94 -21.21 21.29
C LEU A 254 -6.04 -20.90 22.80
N GLN A 255 -7.25 -20.63 23.30
CA GLN A 255 -7.50 -20.37 24.72
C GLN A 255 -7.24 -21.61 25.61
N SER A 256 -7.38 -22.82 25.06
CA SER A 256 -7.14 -24.05 25.78
C SER A 256 -5.68 -24.49 25.86
N MET A 257 -4.79 -23.82 25.12
CA MET A 257 -3.37 -24.16 24.99
C MET A 257 -2.54 -23.39 26.02
N ASP A 258 -1.91 -24.08 26.98
CA ASP A 258 -1.02 -23.47 27.98
C ASP A 258 0.17 -22.71 27.37
N GLY A 259 0.58 -23.08 26.14
CA GLY A 259 1.68 -22.47 25.39
C GLY A 259 1.29 -21.17 24.66
N ILE A 260 0.01 -20.78 24.67
CA ILE A 260 -0.48 -19.55 24.03
C ILE A 260 -1.03 -18.60 25.08
N TYR A 261 -0.55 -17.37 25.07
CA TYR A 261 -1.04 -16.30 25.95
C TYR A 261 -1.96 -15.36 25.16
N PHE A 262 -3.03 -14.91 25.80
CA PHE A 262 -3.95 -13.91 25.26
C PHE A 262 -3.58 -12.54 25.84
N ASN A 263 -2.93 -11.71 25.05
CA ASN A 263 -2.44 -10.40 25.43
C ASN A 263 -3.24 -9.28 24.74
N ALA A 264 -4.34 -8.87 25.36
CA ALA A 264 -5.21 -7.84 24.79
C ALA A 264 -4.58 -6.43 24.75
N ALA A 265 -3.46 -6.22 25.43
CA ALA A 265 -2.77 -4.93 25.47
C ALA A 265 -1.66 -4.81 24.44
N GLU A 266 -1.27 -5.89 23.79
CA GLU A 266 -0.16 -5.97 22.84
C GLU A 266 -0.62 -5.80 21.40
N ASN A 267 0.23 -5.21 20.58
CA ASN A 267 0.08 -5.10 19.13
C ASN A 267 1.16 -5.90 18.41
N GLY A 268 1.02 -6.06 17.08
CA GLY A 268 1.95 -6.85 16.29
C GLY A 268 3.40 -6.36 16.31
N GLY A 269 3.66 -5.07 16.50
CA GLY A 269 5.02 -4.54 16.63
C GLY A 269 5.69 -4.94 17.95
N GLU A 270 4.91 -5.00 19.03
CA GLU A 270 5.37 -5.44 20.34
C GLU A 270 5.63 -6.96 20.35
N GLU A 271 4.76 -7.75 19.71
CA GLU A 271 4.97 -9.19 19.50
C GLU A 271 6.27 -9.47 18.73
N ILE A 272 6.52 -8.76 17.60
CA ILE A 272 7.76 -8.87 16.84
C ILE A 272 8.98 -8.57 17.73
N THR A 273 8.88 -7.55 18.57
CA THR A 273 9.93 -7.17 19.51
C THR A 273 10.19 -8.28 20.54
N ALA A 274 9.14 -8.82 21.17
CA ALA A 274 9.24 -9.92 22.13
C ALA A 274 9.82 -11.21 21.47
N PHE A 275 9.40 -11.50 20.24
CA PHE A 275 9.91 -12.62 19.47
C PHE A 275 11.42 -12.46 19.17
N ARG A 276 11.85 -11.28 18.70
CA ARG A 276 13.29 -11.02 18.44
C ARG A 276 14.15 -11.05 19.69
N GLN A 277 13.59 -10.73 20.84
CA GLN A 277 14.23 -10.86 22.14
C GLN A 277 14.28 -12.30 22.66
N GLY A 278 13.72 -13.28 21.94
CA GLY A 278 13.66 -14.67 22.33
C GLY A 278 12.64 -14.96 23.48
N ILE A 279 11.83 -13.98 23.87
CA ILE A 279 10.76 -14.18 24.85
C ILE A 279 9.71 -15.11 24.26
N LEU A 280 9.16 -14.76 23.11
CA LEU A 280 8.27 -15.64 22.33
C LEU A 280 9.13 -16.53 21.40
N LYS A 281 8.59 -17.72 21.08
CA LYS A 281 9.24 -18.65 20.16
C LYS A 281 8.54 -18.69 18.79
N MET A 282 7.43 -17.99 18.69
CA MET A 282 6.68 -17.76 17.45
C MET A 282 6.21 -16.30 17.42
N ALA A 283 6.12 -15.74 16.22
CA ALA A 283 5.45 -14.48 15.93
C ALA A 283 4.39 -14.71 14.86
N PHE A 284 3.22 -14.15 15.06
CA PHE A 284 2.10 -14.23 14.12
C PHE A 284 2.05 -13.00 13.19
N CYS A 285 2.63 -11.88 13.60
CA CYS A 285 2.78 -10.67 12.80
C CYS A 285 4.15 -10.64 12.11
N TRP A 286 4.28 -11.38 11.01
CA TRP A 286 5.53 -11.44 10.25
C TRP A 286 5.27 -11.28 8.77
N ASN A 287 6.22 -10.68 8.05
CA ASN A 287 6.21 -10.60 6.60
C ASN A 287 7.64 -10.50 6.06
N ILE A 288 7.78 -10.44 4.73
CA ILE A 288 9.08 -10.41 4.08
C ILE A 288 9.89 -9.15 4.44
N ALA A 289 9.25 -8.04 4.78
CA ALA A 289 9.94 -6.82 5.18
C ALA A 289 10.69 -7.00 6.52
N GLN A 290 10.11 -7.73 7.48
CA GLN A 290 10.84 -8.09 8.71
C GLN A 290 12.02 -9.01 8.43
N GLN A 291 11.88 -9.93 7.47
CA GLN A 291 12.92 -10.91 7.09
C GLN A 291 14.07 -10.26 6.34
N LEU A 292 13.81 -9.25 5.51
CA LEU A 292 14.79 -8.60 4.63
C LEU A 292 15.19 -7.20 5.06
N ASN A 293 14.81 -6.76 6.26
CA ASN A 293 15.10 -5.41 6.73
C ASN A 293 16.61 -5.15 6.76
N ALA A 294 17.08 -4.26 5.87
CA ALA A 294 18.50 -3.96 5.68
C ALA A 294 19.14 -3.25 6.89
N ASP A 295 18.35 -2.57 7.71
CA ASP A 295 18.82 -1.93 8.96
C ASP A 295 19.10 -2.95 10.06
N ASN A 296 18.62 -4.18 9.88
CA ASN A 296 18.88 -5.31 10.74
C ASN A 296 19.81 -6.29 10.02
N ASN A 297 21.10 -6.16 10.24
CA ASN A 297 22.15 -6.96 9.57
C ASN A 297 21.97 -8.48 9.73
N ASP A 298 21.16 -8.91 10.71
CA ASP A 298 20.86 -10.30 11.03
C ASP A 298 19.32 -10.51 11.05
N ALA A 299 18.64 -10.06 9.99
CA ALA A 299 17.17 -10.16 9.89
C ALA A 299 16.63 -11.59 10.08
N GLU A 300 17.44 -12.59 9.74
CA GLU A 300 17.13 -14.01 9.90
C GLU A 300 17.51 -14.57 11.28
N LEU A 301 17.95 -13.72 12.22
CA LEU A 301 18.35 -14.11 13.56
C LEU A 301 17.58 -13.33 14.63
N THR A 302 17.35 -13.99 15.76
CA THR A 302 16.94 -13.30 17.00
C THR A 302 18.09 -12.46 17.55
N ASN A 303 17.82 -11.62 18.54
CA ASN A 303 18.88 -10.80 19.18
C ASN A 303 20.00 -11.64 19.83
N ASP A 304 19.70 -12.88 20.19
CA ASP A 304 20.66 -13.84 20.76
C ASP A 304 21.33 -14.73 19.69
N GLY A 305 21.05 -14.49 18.41
CA GLY A 305 21.65 -15.19 17.28
C GLY A 305 20.99 -16.53 16.93
N GLU A 306 19.77 -16.80 17.41
CA GLU A 306 19.00 -18.00 17.06
C GLU A 306 18.32 -17.80 15.71
N LYS A 307 18.25 -18.88 14.92
CA LYS A 307 17.75 -18.85 13.55
C LYS A 307 16.23 -18.63 13.50
N ILE A 308 15.82 -17.61 12.73
CA ILE A 308 14.41 -17.36 12.38
C ILE A 308 14.07 -18.06 11.06
N VAL A 309 12.96 -18.77 11.02
CA VAL A 309 12.37 -19.34 9.79
C VAL A 309 10.93 -18.84 9.68
N PHE A 310 10.57 -18.35 8.50
CA PHE A 310 9.16 -18.01 8.23
C PHE A 310 8.35 -19.27 7.95
N MET A 311 7.08 -19.25 8.34
CA MET A 311 6.12 -20.35 8.14
C MET A 311 4.78 -19.79 7.67
N SER A 312 4.06 -20.55 6.86
CA SER A 312 2.65 -20.26 6.61
C SER A 312 1.82 -20.43 7.89
N PHE A 313 0.64 -19.83 7.94
CA PHE A 313 -0.29 -20.13 9.04
C PHE A 313 -0.73 -21.58 8.99
N PRO A 314 -0.87 -22.27 10.14
CA PRO A 314 -1.31 -23.65 10.16
C PRO A 314 -2.77 -23.77 9.71
N SER A 315 -3.08 -24.81 8.94
CA SER A 315 -4.44 -25.12 8.49
C SER A 315 -4.71 -26.62 8.59
N GLU A 316 -5.98 -27.03 8.50
CA GLU A 316 -6.31 -28.46 8.56
C GLU A 316 -5.61 -29.30 7.46
N THR A 317 -5.33 -28.70 6.30
CA THR A 317 -4.71 -29.37 5.14
C THR A 317 -3.21 -29.06 4.98
N GLY A 318 -2.67 -28.08 5.70
CA GLY A 318 -1.34 -27.52 5.48
C GLY A 318 -1.33 -26.40 4.40
N GLU A 319 -2.42 -26.20 3.68
CA GLU A 319 -2.56 -25.10 2.73
C GLU A 319 -3.22 -23.91 3.43
N SER A 320 -2.46 -22.84 3.69
CA SER A 320 -2.99 -21.64 4.31
C SER A 320 -3.57 -20.67 3.29
N LYS A 321 -4.60 -19.95 3.70
CA LYS A 321 -5.04 -18.74 3.02
C LYS A 321 -4.15 -17.59 3.49
N LEU A 322 -3.43 -16.99 2.56
CA LEU A 322 -2.60 -15.85 2.89
C LEU A 322 -3.49 -14.63 3.17
N GLN A 323 -3.22 -13.97 4.26
CA GLN A 323 -3.70 -12.63 4.51
C GLN A 323 -2.59 -11.68 4.05
N GLY A 324 -2.90 -10.79 3.12
CA GLY A 324 -1.92 -9.86 2.57
C GLY A 324 -2.32 -8.42 2.79
N GLY A 325 -1.36 -7.52 2.60
CA GLY A 325 -1.59 -6.11 2.35
C GLY A 325 -1.37 -5.84 0.86
N ILE A 326 -2.22 -5.05 0.29
CA ILE A 326 -2.04 -4.41 -1.00
C ILE A 326 -1.93 -2.94 -0.68
N TRP A 327 -0.92 -2.28 -1.22
CA TRP A 327 -0.75 -0.85 -1.05
C TRP A 327 -0.52 -0.21 -2.40
N GLY A 328 -1.15 0.92 -2.57
CA GLY A 328 -1.11 1.67 -3.79
C GLY A 328 -1.52 3.12 -3.56
N PHE A 329 -1.91 3.76 -4.61
CA PHE A 329 -2.28 5.16 -4.59
C PHE A 329 -3.75 5.34 -4.92
N GLY A 330 -4.41 6.21 -4.16
CA GLY A 330 -5.71 6.75 -4.47
C GLY A 330 -5.69 8.25 -4.65
N VAL A 331 -6.64 8.78 -5.39
CA VAL A 331 -6.79 10.22 -5.67
C VAL A 331 -8.08 10.71 -5.06
N PHE A 332 -8.03 11.73 -4.21
CA PHE A 332 -9.23 12.40 -3.71
C PHE A 332 -9.79 13.37 -4.74
N ASP A 333 -11.11 13.40 -4.88
CA ASP A 333 -11.79 14.31 -5.79
C ASP A 333 -11.94 15.71 -5.15
N ASN A 334 -10.97 16.56 -5.42
CA ASN A 334 -10.99 17.97 -5.00
C ASN A 334 -11.61 18.90 -6.06
N GLY A 335 -12.14 18.35 -7.17
CA GLY A 335 -12.75 19.11 -8.26
C GLY A 335 -11.76 19.91 -9.14
N ASP A 336 -10.44 19.73 -8.96
CA ASP A 336 -9.38 20.36 -9.75
C ASP A 336 -8.81 19.36 -10.77
N ALA A 337 -9.24 19.48 -12.01
CA ALA A 337 -8.83 18.58 -13.08
C ALA A 337 -7.31 18.56 -13.33
N ALA A 338 -6.63 19.70 -13.18
CA ALA A 338 -5.19 19.76 -13.39
C ALA A 338 -4.43 18.99 -12.29
N LYS A 339 -4.90 19.05 -11.05
CA LYS A 339 -4.34 18.27 -9.95
C LYS A 339 -4.64 16.78 -10.08
N ILE A 340 -5.84 16.41 -10.52
CA ILE A 340 -6.21 15.02 -10.79
C ILE A 340 -5.32 14.44 -11.89
N ASP A 341 -5.09 15.15 -12.98
CA ASP A 341 -4.20 14.72 -14.07
C ASP A 341 -2.74 14.60 -13.61
N ALA A 342 -2.27 15.53 -12.79
CA ALA A 342 -0.93 15.47 -12.19
C ALA A 342 -0.79 14.28 -11.22
N ALA A 343 -1.82 13.99 -10.42
CA ALA A 343 -1.88 12.83 -9.54
C ALA A 343 -1.86 11.50 -10.33
N LYS A 344 -2.61 11.41 -11.42
CA LYS A 344 -2.57 10.24 -12.32
C LYS A 344 -1.19 10.08 -12.99
N THR A 345 -0.52 11.19 -13.33
CA THR A 345 0.85 11.18 -13.84
C THR A 345 1.83 10.63 -12.80
N PHE A 346 1.68 11.04 -11.53
CA PHE A 346 2.46 10.52 -10.42
C PHE A 346 2.29 9.01 -10.25
N ILE A 347 1.04 8.55 -10.24
CA ILE A 347 0.71 7.12 -10.13
C ILE A 347 1.37 6.32 -11.26
N LYS A 348 1.20 6.74 -12.50
CA LYS A 348 1.79 6.04 -13.66
C LYS A 348 3.31 6.02 -13.59
N TYR A 349 3.95 7.08 -13.12
CA TYR A 349 5.41 7.12 -12.99
C TYR A 349 5.93 6.05 -12.02
N PHE A 350 5.29 5.90 -10.85
CA PHE A 350 5.74 4.98 -9.81
C PHE A 350 5.17 3.57 -9.91
N ALA A 351 3.97 3.39 -10.42
CA ALA A 351 3.34 2.08 -10.49
C ALA A 351 3.56 1.37 -11.83
N ASP A 352 3.80 2.11 -12.92
CA ASP A 352 3.88 1.54 -14.28
C ASP A 352 4.88 2.33 -15.17
N GLY A 353 5.91 2.92 -14.60
CA GLY A 353 6.82 3.80 -15.33
C GLY A 353 8.27 3.69 -14.89
N GLU A 354 9.03 4.75 -15.15
CA GLU A 354 10.47 4.80 -14.90
C GLU A 354 10.83 4.72 -13.40
N GLY A 355 9.93 5.17 -12.52
CA GLY A 355 10.11 5.16 -11.06
C GLY A 355 9.72 3.86 -10.37
N THR A 356 9.12 2.89 -11.06
CA THR A 356 8.53 1.69 -10.45
C THR A 356 9.54 0.87 -9.63
N ILE A 357 10.74 0.66 -10.17
CA ILE A 357 11.76 -0.15 -9.47
C ILE A 357 12.16 0.49 -8.14
N ASP A 358 12.35 1.79 -8.11
CA ASP A 358 12.77 2.50 -6.90
C ASP A 358 11.61 2.61 -5.90
N ALA A 359 10.40 2.83 -6.39
CA ALA A 359 9.18 2.86 -5.57
C ALA A 359 8.88 1.52 -4.88
N VAL A 360 9.10 0.39 -5.56
CA VAL A 360 8.90 -0.96 -5.01
C VAL A 360 10.00 -1.38 -4.04
N LYS A 361 11.22 -0.85 -4.22
CA LYS A 361 12.33 -1.09 -3.28
C LYS A 361 12.23 -0.25 -2.01
N ALA A 362 11.50 0.83 -2.06
CA ALA A 362 11.21 1.66 -0.91
C ALA A 362 10.25 0.95 0.06
#